data_4a8b0a749a747890d8c6d7cc1f342930
#
_entry.id   4a8b0a749a747890d8c6d7cc1f342930
#
_cell.length_a   1.000
_cell.length_b   1.000
_cell.length_c   1.000
_cell.angle_alpha   90.00
_cell.angle_beta   90.00
_cell.angle_gamma   90.00
#
_symmetry.space_group_name_H-M   'P 1'
#
loop_
_entity.id
_entity.type
_entity.pdbx_description
1 polymer ?
#
loop_
_entity_poly.entity_id
_entity_poly.type
_entity_poly.pdbx_seq_one_letter_code
_entity_poly.pdbx_strand_id
1 'polypeptide(L)'
;MGLAAPQVGLAIRLAVIDLDVISDDEPQYKDFRRAYINPEIVEVDDSEAEVMEEGCLSLPGIHEPVRRPKRIHVTYLDEQFQPHDEWVDGYLARVMQHEFDHLDGHVFIDRISPLRRQMVQGKLKAMVKGHVRCGYKVKVAHK
;
A
#
# COMPACT_ATOMS: atom_id res chain seq x y z
N MET A 1 7.66 -5.19 2.30
CA MET A 1 7.67 -4.01 1.43
C MET A 1 7.10 -2.79 2.11
N GLY A 2 5.84 -2.75 2.46
CA GLY A 2 5.27 -1.62 3.15
C GLY A 2 4.28 -2.03 4.23
N LEU A 3 4.16 -1.18 5.24
CA LEU A 3 3.21 -1.36 6.32
C LEU A 3 2.74 0.02 6.78
N ALA A 4 1.43 0.20 6.86
CA ALA A 4 0.83 1.41 7.42
C ALA A 4 0.34 1.13 8.84
N ALA A 5 0.43 2.12 9.72
CA ALA A 5 0.08 1.97 11.13
C ALA A 5 -1.34 1.41 11.36
N PRO A 6 -2.39 1.79 10.60
CA PRO A 6 -3.72 1.22 10.78
C PRO A 6 -3.78 -0.30 10.59
N GLN A 7 -2.88 -0.90 9.79
CA GLN A 7 -2.85 -2.34 9.55
C GLN A 7 -2.48 -3.14 10.81
N VAL A 8 -1.84 -2.52 11.78
CA VAL A 8 -1.49 -3.12 13.08
C VAL A 8 -2.30 -2.53 14.23
N GLY A 9 -3.41 -1.86 13.92
CA GLY A 9 -4.35 -1.34 14.90
C GLY A 9 -3.97 0.01 15.51
N LEU A 10 -3.01 0.72 14.92
CA LEU A 10 -2.59 2.04 15.40
C LEU A 10 -3.24 3.14 14.56
N ALA A 11 -4.05 4.00 15.18
CA ALA A 11 -4.76 5.09 14.52
C ALA A 11 -3.89 6.34 14.38
N ILE A 12 -2.72 6.19 13.75
CA ILE A 12 -1.77 7.27 13.49
C ILE A 12 -1.38 7.29 12.00
N ARG A 13 -0.96 8.46 11.50
CA ARG A 13 -0.52 8.62 10.12
C ARG A 13 0.99 8.33 10.01
N LEU A 14 1.31 7.06 9.94
CA LEU A 14 2.68 6.56 9.81
C LEU A 14 2.69 5.37 8.86
N ALA A 15 3.61 5.39 7.91
CA ALA A 15 3.88 4.26 7.03
C ALA A 15 5.38 3.95 6.99
N VAL A 16 5.72 2.67 6.91
CA VAL A 16 7.11 2.20 6.76
C VAL A 16 7.21 1.48 5.43
N ILE A 17 8.23 1.80 4.64
CA ILE A 17 8.48 1.20 3.33
C ILE A 17 9.90 0.64 3.29
N ASP A 18 10.01 -0.64 2.99
CA ASP A 18 11.26 -1.36 2.78
C ASP A 18 11.30 -1.90 1.35
N LEU A 19 12.13 -1.31 0.50
CA LEU A 19 12.35 -1.76 -0.87
C LEU A 19 13.69 -2.48 -1.05
N ASP A 20 14.49 -2.61 0.00
CA ASP A 20 15.72 -3.39 -0.05
C ASP A 20 15.44 -4.86 -0.41
N VAL A 21 14.26 -5.36 -0.06
CA VAL A 21 13.83 -6.74 -0.37
C VAL A 21 13.77 -7.04 -1.86
N ILE A 22 13.70 -6.03 -2.73
CA ILE A 22 13.71 -6.16 -4.19
C ILE A 22 14.99 -5.60 -4.82
N SER A 23 16.00 -5.30 -4.03
CA SER A 23 17.24 -4.67 -4.52
C SER A 23 18.05 -5.52 -5.49
N ASP A 24 17.85 -6.85 -5.50
CA ASP A 24 18.48 -7.74 -6.47
C ASP A 24 17.98 -7.46 -7.90
N ASP A 25 16.70 -7.16 -8.07
CA ASP A 25 16.09 -6.82 -9.35
C ASP A 25 16.12 -5.31 -9.63
N GLU A 26 16.09 -4.49 -8.59
CA GLU A 26 16.03 -3.03 -8.64
C GLU A 26 17.14 -2.44 -7.76
N PRO A 27 18.41 -2.40 -8.25
CA PRO A 27 19.58 -2.01 -7.44
C PRO A 27 19.52 -0.62 -6.81
N GLN A 28 18.70 0.30 -7.36
CA GLN A 28 18.53 1.64 -6.82
C GLN A 28 17.86 1.63 -5.43
N TYR A 29 17.23 0.52 -5.05
CA TYR A 29 16.56 0.39 -3.75
C TYR A 29 17.38 -0.34 -2.69
N LYS A 30 18.66 -0.56 -2.95
CA LYS A 30 19.57 -1.15 -1.96
C LYS A 30 19.57 -0.29 -0.68
N ASP A 31 19.39 -0.94 0.46
CA ASP A 31 19.31 -0.31 1.77
C ASP A 31 18.16 0.70 1.92
N PHE A 32 17.16 0.64 1.04
CA PHE A 32 16.02 1.53 1.10
C PHE A 32 15.01 1.04 2.15
N ARG A 33 15.07 1.65 3.32
CA ARG A 33 14.10 1.46 4.42
C ARG A 33 13.80 2.82 5.02
N ARG A 34 12.54 3.24 4.95
CA ARG A 34 12.15 4.57 5.41
C ARG A 34 10.80 4.55 6.11
N ALA A 35 10.67 5.42 7.12
CA ALA A 35 9.41 5.75 7.74
C ALA A 35 8.92 7.10 7.21
N TYR A 36 7.61 7.21 6.96
CA TYR A 36 6.96 8.41 6.49
C TYR A 36 5.94 8.85 7.53
N ILE A 37 6.15 10.01 8.13
CA ILE A 37 5.30 10.56 9.18
C ILE A 37 4.42 11.64 8.58
N ASN A 38 3.12 11.56 8.83
CA ASN A 38 2.11 12.47 8.28
C ASN A 38 2.22 12.64 6.75
N PRO A 39 2.34 11.53 5.98
CA PRO A 39 2.47 11.65 4.55
C PRO A 39 1.17 12.11 3.90
N GLU A 40 1.29 12.92 2.84
CA GLU A 40 0.19 13.36 2.00
C GLU A 40 0.59 13.31 0.54
N ILE A 41 -0.31 12.85 -0.31
CA ILE A 41 -0.20 12.98 -1.76
C ILE A 41 -0.92 14.27 -2.13
N VAL A 42 -0.16 15.31 -2.49
CA VAL A 42 -0.72 16.64 -2.78
C VAL A 42 -1.09 16.82 -4.24
N GLU A 43 -0.44 16.07 -5.13
CA GLU A 43 -0.72 16.06 -6.56
C GLU A 43 -0.42 14.68 -7.16
N VAL A 44 -1.11 14.36 -8.25
CA VAL A 44 -0.79 13.19 -9.08
C VAL A 44 -0.59 13.64 -10.52
N ASP A 45 0.33 12.98 -11.23
CA ASP A 45 0.50 13.18 -12.67
C ASP A 45 -0.30 12.08 -13.40
N ASP A 46 -1.50 12.42 -13.86
CA ASP A 46 -2.39 11.50 -14.55
C ASP A 46 -2.05 11.32 -16.03
N SER A 47 -1.03 12.00 -16.56
CA SER A 47 -0.62 11.88 -17.96
C SER A 47 -0.18 10.47 -18.30
N GLU A 48 0.38 9.75 -17.34
CA GLU A 48 0.76 8.35 -17.45
C GLU A 48 0.25 7.56 -16.26
N ALA A 49 -0.35 6.40 -16.54
CA ALA A 49 -0.74 5.45 -15.52
C ALA A 49 -0.28 4.05 -15.91
N GLU A 50 -0.09 3.20 -14.94
CA GLU A 50 0.37 1.84 -15.11
C GLU A 50 -0.54 0.89 -14.34
N VAL A 51 -0.77 -0.29 -14.92
CA VAL A 51 -1.50 -1.36 -14.26
C VAL A 51 -0.50 -2.39 -13.76
N MET A 52 -0.51 -2.64 -12.45
CA MET A 52 0.32 -3.66 -11.81
C MET A 52 -0.53 -4.48 -10.85
N GLU A 53 -0.16 -5.74 -10.67
CA GLU A 53 -0.78 -6.58 -9.66
C GLU A 53 -0.41 -6.08 -8.26
N GLU A 54 -1.41 -5.93 -7.41
CA GLU A 54 -1.23 -5.55 -6.01
C GLU A 54 -1.85 -6.58 -5.08
N GLY A 55 -1.24 -6.74 -3.93
CA GLY A 55 -1.72 -7.54 -2.81
C GLY A 55 -1.41 -6.83 -1.51
N CYS A 56 -2.02 -7.27 -0.43
CA CYS A 56 -1.84 -6.64 0.88
C CYS A 56 -1.91 -7.69 1.99
N LEU A 57 -1.09 -7.51 3.04
CA LEU A 57 -1.12 -8.39 4.21
C LEU A 57 -2.48 -8.40 4.91
N SER A 58 -3.24 -7.29 4.81
CA SER A 58 -4.58 -7.19 5.35
C SER A 58 -5.63 -7.97 4.55
N LEU A 59 -5.30 -8.39 3.33
CA LEU A 59 -6.16 -9.14 2.41
C LEU A 59 -5.41 -10.35 1.85
N PRO A 60 -5.08 -11.34 2.69
CA PRO A 60 -4.27 -12.48 2.27
C PRO A 60 -4.94 -13.31 1.17
N GLY A 61 -4.16 -13.70 0.16
CA GLY A 61 -4.62 -14.51 -0.96
C GLY A 61 -5.37 -13.74 -2.04
N ILE A 62 -5.48 -12.43 -1.94
CA ILE A 62 -6.09 -11.58 -2.97
C ILE A 62 -5.01 -10.77 -3.66
N HIS A 63 -4.86 -10.97 -4.99
CA HIS A 63 -3.96 -10.22 -5.86
C HIS A 63 -4.74 -9.80 -7.09
N GLU A 64 -4.78 -8.50 -7.38
CA GLU A 64 -5.57 -7.94 -8.47
C GLU A 64 -4.79 -6.85 -9.21
N PRO A 65 -5.02 -6.69 -10.53
CA PRO A 65 -4.44 -5.59 -11.25
C PRO A 65 -5.06 -4.25 -10.82
N VAL A 66 -4.21 -3.29 -10.50
CA VAL A 66 -4.62 -1.95 -10.07
C VAL A 66 -3.96 -0.92 -10.97
N ARG A 67 -4.77 0.01 -11.49
CA ARG A 67 -4.28 1.15 -12.26
C ARG A 67 -3.96 2.30 -11.31
N ARG A 68 -2.74 2.82 -11.41
CA ARG A 68 -2.30 3.98 -10.62
C ARG A 68 -1.47 4.94 -11.47
N PRO A 69 -1.49 6.26 -11.16
CA PRO A 69 -0.53 7.19 -11.72
C PRO A 69 0.91 6.74 -11.48
N LYS A 70 1.79 6.94 -12.45
CA LYS A 70 3.21 6.59 -12.32
C LYS A 70 3.98 7.55 -11.45
N ARG A 71 3.50 8.78 -11.31
CA ARG A 71 4.23 9.86 -10.63
C ARG A 71 3.31 10.63 -9.69
N ILE A 72 3.78 10.87 -8.49
CA ILE A 72 3.04 11.57 -7.44
C ILE A 72 3.92 12.65 -6.79
N HIS A 73 3.29 13.70 -6.31
CA HIS A 73 3.91 14.75 -5.50
C HIS A 73 3.51 14.51 -4.04
N VAL A 74 4.50 14.30 -3.18
CA VAL A 74 4.28 13.93 -1.77
C VAL A 74 4.96 14.90 -0.83
N THR A 75 4.33 15.09 0.33
CA THR A 75 4.92 15.77 1.47
C THR A 75 4.89 14.85 2.68
N TYR A 76 5.92 14.86 3.48
CA TYR A 76 6.02 14.03 4.69
C TYR A 76 7.13 14.53 5.62
N LEU A 77 7.16 14.00 6.84
CA LEU A 77 8.28 14.14 7.76
C LEU A 77 9.07 12.83 7.77
N ASP A 78 10.38 12.93 7.80
CA ASP A 78 11.26 11.76 7.95
C ASP A 78 11.43 11.36 9.43
N GLU A 79 12.27 10.35 9.69
CA GLU A 79 12.53 9.83 11.04
C GLU A 79 13.13 10.87 11.99
N GLN A 80 13.75 11.92 11.46
CA GLN A 80 14.28 13.06 12.22
C GLN A 80 13.32 14.24 12.27
N PHE A 81 12.04 14.04 11.85
CA PHE A 81 11.02 15.07 11.76
C PHE A 81 11.36 16.23 10.82
N GLN A 82 12.24 15.97 9.84
CA GLN A 82 12.55 16.95 8.80
C GLN A 82 11.51 16.88 7.68
N PRO A 83 10.99 18.03 7.21
CA PRO A 83 9.99 18.05 6.14
C PRO A 83 10.61 17.75 4.78
N HIS A 84 9.87 16.99 3.98
CA HIS A 84 10.20 16.69 2.59
C HIS A 84 9.01 17.02 1.70
N ASP A 85 9.32 17.52 0.50
CA ASP A 85 8.36 17.88 -0.54
C ASP A 85 9.00 17.49 -1.87
N GLU A 86 8.52 16.40 -2.49
CA GLU A 86 9.17 15.85 -3.67
C GLU A 86 8.20 15.14 -4.61
N TRP A 87 8.58 15.08 -5.88
CA TRP A 87 7.95 14.21 -6.86
C TRP A 87 8.63 12.83 -6.81
N VAL A 88 7.81 11.78 -6.81
CA VAL A 88 8.27 10.39 -6.76
C VAL A 88 7.65 9.63 -7.92
N ASP A 89 8.46 8.81 -8.58
CA ASP A 89 8.01 7.93 -9.66
C ASP A 89 8.44 6.48 -9.43
N GLY A 90 8.17 5.62 -10.40
CA GLY A 90 8.59 4.22 -10.38
C GLY A 90 7.87 3.39 -9.32
N TYR A 91 8.52 2.31 -8.93
CA TYR A 91 7.94 1.35 -7.99
C TYR A 91 7.69 1.96 -6.61
N LEU A 92 8.56 2.88 -6.17
CA LEU A 92 8.38 3.60 -4.91
C LEU A 92 7.05 4.38 -4.89
N ALA A 93 6.72 5.07 -5.99
CA ALA A 93 5.44 5.79 -6.09
C ALA A 93 4.24 4.83 -5.98
N ARG A 94 4.36 3.64 -6.54
CA ARG A 94 3.35 2.58 -6.45
C ARG A 94 3.14 2.15 -4.99
N VAL A 95 4.21 1.84 -4.29
CA VAL A 95 4.17 1.39 -2.89
C VAL A 95 3.66 2.51 -1.98
N MET A 96 4.11 3.75 -2.19
CA MET A 96 3.62 4.90 -1.44
C MET A 96 2.10 5.07 -1.58
N GLN A 97 1.57 5.01 -2.80
CA GLN A 97 0.14 5.14 -3.02
C GLN A 97 -0.65 4.04 -2.30
N HIS A 98 -0.15 2.80 -2.36
CA HIS A 98 -0.77 1.67 -1.69
C HIS A 98 -0.80 1.87 -0.16
N GLU A 99 0.34 2.22 0.43
CA GLU A 99 0.45 2.38 1.89
C GLU A 99 -0.26 3.64 2.40
N PHE A 100 -0.20 4.74 1.65
CA PHE A 100 -0.87 5.98 2.04
C PHE A 100 -2.40 5.86 1.91
N ASP A 101 -2.89 5.03 1.00
CA ASP A 101 -4.31 4.69 0.93
C ASP A 101 -4.81 4.09 2.26
N HIS A 102 -4.02 3.24 2.91
CA HIS A 102 -4.38 2.68 4.23
C HIS A 102 -4.57 3.76 5.29
N LEU A 103 -3.78 4.82 5.24
CA LEU A 103 -3.91 5.94 6.18
C LEU A 103 -5.23 6.70 5.99
N ASP A 104 -5.79 6.66 4.77
CA ASP A 104 -7.05 7.29 4.42
C ASP A 104 -8.22 6.28 4.47
N GLY A 105 -7.99 5.07 4.98
CA GLY A 105 -9.02 4.04 5.13
C GLY A 105 -9.30 3.24 3.86
N HIS A 106 -8.45 3.32 2.84
CA HIS A 106 -8.59 2.60 1.57
C HIS A 106 -7.68 1.38 1.50
N VAL A 107 -8.12 0.37 0.76
CA VAL A 107 -7.31 -0.79 0.38
C VAL A 107 -7.31 -0.93 -1.14
N PHE A 108 -6.37 -1.72 -1.70
CA PHE A 108 -6.19 -1.78 -3.16
C PHE A 108 -7.44 -2.25 -3.91
N ILE A 109 -8.30 -3.06 -3.30
CA ILE A 109 -9.56 -3.49 -3.92
C ILE A 109 -10.54 -2.34 -4.17
N ASP A 110 -10.39 -1.21 -3.50
CA ASP A 110 -11.15 0.01 -3.77
C ASP A 110 -10.72 0.66 -5.09
N ARG A 111 -9.57 0.25 -5.64
CA ARG A 111 -8.95 0.78 -6.86
C ARG A 111 -9.08 -0.15 -8.06
N ILE A 112 -9.66 -1.34 -7.92
CA ILE A 112 -9.89 -2.28 -9.03
C ILE A 112 -11.23 -1.97 -9.71
N SER A 113 -11.42 -2.53 -10.92
CA SER A 113 -12.69 -2.37 -11.63
C SER A 113 -13.85 -3.01 -10.85
N PRO A 114 -15.09 -2.50 -11.00
CA PRO A 114 -16.25 -3.08 -10.34
C PRO A 114 -16.45 -4.57 -10.66
N LEU A 115 -16.16 -4.98 -11.90
CA LEU A 115 -16.27 -6.39 -12.30
C LEU A 115 -15.30 -7.27 -11.52
N ARG A 116 -14.04 -6.87 -11.42
CA ARG A 116 -13.03 -7.62 -10.68
C ARG A 116 -13.31 -7.63 -9.19
N ARG A 117 -13.81 -6.55 -8.65
CA ARG A 117 -14.24 -6.48 -7.24
C ARG A 117 -15.34 -7.50 -6.95
N GLN A 118 -16.30 -7.65 -7.87
CA GLN A 118 -17.34 -8.65 -7.75
C GLN A 118 -16.76 -10.08 -7.78
N MET A 119 -15.76 -10.34 -8.61
CA MET A 119 -15.09 -11.64 -8.71
C MET A 119 -14.38 -12.04 -7.43
N VAL A 120 -13.80 -11.11 -6.67
CA VAL A 120 -13.12 -11.39 -5.40
C VAL A 120 -14.04 -11.41 -4.19
N GLN A 121 -15.30 -11.08 -4.35
CA GLN A 121 -16.24 -10.94 -3.24
C GLN A 121 -16.40 -12.20 -2.41
N GLY A 122 -16.33 -13.38 -3.04
CA GLY A 122 -16.35 -14.65 -2.32
C GLY A 122 -15.18 -14.81 -1.34
N LYS A 123 -13.97 -14.42 -1.75
CA LYS A 123 -12.78 -14.42 -0.89
C LYS A 123 -12.93 -13.41 0.25
N LEU A 124 -13.49 -12.23 -0.02
CA LEU A 124 -13.74 -11.20 1.00
C LEU A 124 -14.72 -11.70 2.06
N LYS A 125 -15.81 -12.35 1.63
CA LYS A 125 -16.79 -12.94 2.54
C LYS A 125 -16.18 -14.04 3.41
N ALA A 126 -15.31 -14.88 2.83
CA ALA A 126 -14.60 -15.91 3.56
C ALA A 126 -13.67 -15.31 4.62
N MET A 127 -12.98 -14.22 4.31
CA MET A 127 -12.11 -13.50 5.26
C MET A 127 -12.90 -12.92 6.43
N VAL A 128 -14.06 -12.33 6.16
CA VAL A 128 -14.95 -11.80 7.21
C VAL A 128 -15.37 -12.91 8.19
N LYS A 129 -15.54 -14.14 7.69
CA LYS A 129 -15.87 -15.32 8.50
C LYS A 129 -14.62 -16.00 9.12
N GLY A 130 -13.43 -15.50 8.86
CA GLY A 130 -12.18 -16.09 9.35
C GLY A 130 -11.67 -17.27 8.55
N HIS A 131 -12.29 -17.61 7.41
CA HIS A 131 -11.91 -18.73 6.55
C HIS A 131 -10.82 -18.27 5.57
N VAL A 132 -9.60 -18.09 6.07
CA VAL A 132 -8.47 -17.62 5.27
C VAL A 132 -7.20 -18.43 5.57
N ARG A 133 -6.41 -18.72 4.51
CA ARG A 133 -5.09 -19.33 4.65
C ARG A 133 -4.03 -18.25 4.43
N CYS A 134 -3.11 -18.13 5.38
CA CYS A 134 -1.97 -17.20 5.29
C CYS A 134 -0.81 -17.70 6.14
N GLY A 135 0.40 -17.23 5.83
CA GLY A 135 1.62 -17.62 6.54
C GLY A 135 1.87 -16.89 7.87
N TYR A 136 0.88 -16.21 8.43
CA TYR A 136 0.98 -15.44 9.67
C TYR A 136 -0.31 -15.55 10.48
N LYS A 137 -0.24 -15.15 11.75
CA LYS A 137 -1.40 -15.19 12.63
C LYS A 137 -2.46 -14.17 12.26
N VAL A 138 -3.70 -14.61 12.25
CA VAL A 138 -4.87 -13.77 11.99
C VAL A 138 -5.78 -13.79 13.20
N LYS A 139 -6.24 -12.61 13.61
CA LYS A 139 -7.28 -12.45 14.62
C LYS A 139 -8.59 -12.08 13.94
N VAL A 140 -9.60 -12.91 14.14
CA VAL A 140 -10.94 -12.66 13.61
C VAL A 140 -11.71 -11.76 14.57
N ALA A 141 -12.32 -10.70 14.04
CA ALA A 141 -13.22 -9.87 14.82
C ALA A 141 -14.57 -10.58 14.99
N HIS A 142 -14.96 -10.80 16.22
CA HIS A 142 -16.30 -11.31 16.54
C HIS A 142 -17.26 -10.13 16.69
N LYS A 143 -18.29 -10.14 15.86
CA LYS A 143 -19.39 -9.18 15.98
C LYS A 143 -20.60 -9.83 16.61
#